data_b0cf412ad53da29e10e308946cbb288a
#
_entry.id   b0cf412ad53da29e10e308946cbb288a
#
_cell.length_a   1.000
_cell.length_b   1.000
_cell.length_c   1.000
_cell.angle_alpha   90.00
_cell.angle_beta   90.00
_cell.angle_gamma   90.00
#
_symmetry.space_group_name_H-M   'P 1'
#
loop_
_entity.id
_entity.type
_entity.pdbx_description
1 polymer ?
#
loop_
_entity_poly.entity_id
_entity_poly.type
_entity_poly.pdbx_seq_one_letter_code
_entity_poly.pdbx_strand_id
1 'polypeptide(L)'
;MSSVRSNGTRLVNGLAAVLVFLVASALVGGQVLRTNMLSQIRVSLDAYIDGDVSRPFAYRVLIPSIMRGINSVTPASVASELDQLGHRIAWSGPENKYPRDIVWLAVLQFASLIGYALVGASLYLTLFPGERSWSHWIVAPALLLFLVPVVYKGLGHIYDFTVLFFMATLLWAMARERHGLYLLVFAASCLNKETTILMSVAYAAVFFQRMTLSRYAMMLAAQVMIWLAIYVPLRLAYKENPGSGVEVHLHEQFAYYHSHLSSGFILAAFCVAVILFLVLLTFRWRQKPQFLRRASAMIAPHMALLFYGAAPGEVRNLYEIVPLFSILILCSVQSMIQLPWQRPVQKFAS
;
A
#
# COMPACT_ATOMS: atom_id res chain seq x y z
N MET A 1 -8.61 -32.80 -27.41
CA MET A 1 -9.21 -31.91 -26.38
C MET A 1 -8.20 -31.06 -25.60
N SER A 2 -6.88 -31.30 -25.64
CA SER A 2 -5.85 -30.54 -24.90
C SER A 2 -5.53 -29.16 -25.50
N SER A 3 -5.58 -28.99 -26.82
CA SER A 3 -5.23 -27.70 -27.47
C SER A 3 -6.26 -26.58 -27.27
N VAL A 4 -7.56 -26.92 -27.19
CA VAL A 4 -8.63 -25.92 -26.97
C VAL A 4 -8.55 -25.32 -25.54
N ARG A 5 -8.21 -26.15 -24.53
CA ARG A 5 -7.99 -25.64 -23.15
C ARG A 5 -6.80 -24.69 -23.05
N SER A 6 -5.72 -24.90 -23.81
CA SER A 6 -4.53 -24.06 -23.76
C SER A 6 -4.79 -22.65 -24.33
N ASN A 7 -5.59 -22.54 -25.39
CA ASN A 7 -5.91 -21.26 -26.02
C ASN A 7 -6.83 -20.39 -25.18
N GLY A 8 -7.85 -20.98 -24.55
CA GLY A 8 -8.74 -20.24 -23.63
C GLY A 8 -7.99 -19.64 -22.44
N THR A 9 -7.08 -20.41 -21.85
CA THR A 9 -6.27 -19.92 -20.72
C THR A 9 -5.34 -18.77 -21.14
N ARG A 10 -4.71 -18.84 -22.31
CA ARG A 10 -3.85 -17.76 -22.82
C ARG A 10 -4.62 -16.47 -23.07
N LEU A 11 -5.83 -16.55 -23.62
CA LEU A 11 -6.69 -15.39 -23.85
C LEU A 11 -7.08 -14.72 -22.54
N VAL A 12 -7.54 -15.49 -21.54
CA VAL A 12 -7.90 -14.96 -20.20
C VAL A 12 -6.71 -14.29 -19.55
N ASN A 13 -5.51 -14.89 -19.64
CA ASN A 13 -4.28 -14.34 -19.10
C ASN A 13 -3.93 -13.01 -19.78
N GLY A 14 -4.04 -12.94 -21.10
CA GLY A 14 -3.80 -11.72 -21.86
C GLY A 14 -4.76 -10.59 -21.48
N LEU A 15 -6.06 -10.89 -21.40
CA LEU A 15 -7.08 -9.91 -20.99
C LEU A 15 -6.85 -9.40 -19.56
N ALA A 16 -6.50 -10.28 -18.63
CA ALA A 16 -6.19 -9.87 -17.26
C ALA A 16 -4.95 -8.99 -17.18
N ALA A 17 -3.89 -9.31 -17.93
CA ALA A 17 -2.68 -8.49 -18.01
C ALA A 17 -2.98 -7.08 -18.57
N VAL A 18 -3.79 -7.02 -19.65
CA VAL A 18 -4.25 -5.73 -20.21
C VAL A 18 -5.06 -4.94 -19.17
N LEU A 19 -5.99 -5.59 -18.47
CA LEU A 19 -6.79 -4.94 -17.44
C LEU A 19 -5.92 -4.41 -16.29
N VAL A 20 -4.96 -5.20 -15.81
CA VAL A 20 -3.98 -4.76 -14.79
C VAL A 20 -3.23 -3.52 -15.28
N PHE A 21 -2.73 -3.53 -16.51
CA PHE A 21 -2.02 -2.41 -17.10
C PHE A 21 -2.89 -1.16 -17.19
N LEU A 22 -4.10 -1.28 -17.72
CA LEU A 22 -5.03 -0.15 -17.89
C LEU A 22 -5.45 0.46 -16.54
N VAL A 23 -5.79 -0.39 -15.56
CA VAL A 23 -6.20 0.10 -14.23
C VAL A 23 -5.02 0.73 -13.50
N ALA A 24 -3.83 0.13 -13.55
CA ALA A 24 -2.64 0.72 -12.95
C ALA A 24 -2.30 2.07 -13.59
N SER A 25 -2.37 2.18 -14.94
CA SER A 25 -2.15 3.44 -15.66
C SER A 25 -3.18 4.51 -15.27
N ALA A 26 -4.47 4.14 -15.15
CA ALA A 26 -5.52 5.05 -14.73
C ALA A 26 -5.33 5.54 -13.29
N LEU A 27 -4.91 4.66 -12.39
CA LEU A 27 -4.62 5.01 -10.99
C LEU A 27 -3.43 5.96 -10.88
N VAL A 28 -2.33 5.68 -11.60
CA VAL A 28 -1.16 6.57 -11.65
C VAL A 28 -1.52 7.91 -12.27
N GLY A 29 -2.22 7.92 -13.41
CA GLY A 29 -2.68 9.15 -14.02
C GLY A 29 -3.60 9.96 -13.08
N GLY A 30 -4.53 9.28 -12.40
CA GLY A 30 -5.39 9.92 -11.39
C GLY A 30 -4.60 10.51 -10.22
N GLN A 31 -3.57 9.83 -9.75
CA GLN A 31 -2.76 10.29 -8.63
C GLN A 31 -1.75 11.37 -9.05
N VAL A 32 -1.00 11.18 -10.12
CA VAL A 32 0.05 12.11 -10.55
C VAL A 32 -0.53 13.37 -11.19
N LEU A 33 -1.57 13.21 -12.04
CA LEU A 33 -2.09 14.32 -12.83
C LEU A 33 -3.22 15.10 -12.15
N ARG A 34 -3.99 14.46 -11.27
CA ARG A 34 -5.23 15.03 -10.72
C ARG A 34 -5.12 15.59 -9.32
N THR A 35 -4.18 15.10 -8.51
CA THR A 35 -4.12 15.42 -7.08
C THR A 35 -3.29 16.63 -6.73
N ASN A 36 -2.81 17.40 -7.72
CA ASN A 36 -1.93 18.54 -7.44
C ASN A 36 -0.71 18.18 -6.55
N MET A 37 -0.27 16.90 -6.56
CA MET A 37 0.94 16.47 -5.83
C MET A 37 2.14 17.37 -6.10
N LEU A 38 2.12 17.99 -7.28
CA LEU A 38 3.22 18.82 -7.77
C LEU A 38 3.16 20.25 -7.21
N SER A 39 2.01 20.71 -6.70
CA SER A 39 1.79 22.12 -6.33
C SER A 39 1.48 22.35 -4.85
N GLN A 40 1.46 21.32 -4.01
CA GLN A 40 1.23 21.50 -2.57
C GLN A 40 2.48 22.10 -1.92
N ILE A 41 2.42 23.34 -1.46
CA ILE A 41 3.54 24.12 -0.90
C ILE A 41 4.32 23.34 0.19
N ARG A 42 3.64 22.54 1.02
CA ARG A 42 4.27 21.79 2.13
C ARG A 42 4.82 20.42 1.78
N VAL A 43 4.31 19.81 0.69
CA VAL A 43 4.56 18.42 0.30
C VAL A 43 4.66 18.27 -1.22
N SER A 44 5.12 19.31 -1.92
CA SER A 44 5.36 19.29 -3.36
C SER A 44 6.48 18.32 -3.71
N LEU A 45 6.50 17.85 -4.96
CA LEU A 45 7.58 17.01 -5.46
C LEU A 45 8.94 17.70 -5.31
N ASP A 46 8.99 19.00 -5.65
CA ASP A 46 10.23 19.80 -5.54
C ASP A 46 10.74 19.85 -4.10
N ALA A 47 9.85 20.06 -3.12
CA ALA A 47 10.24 20.05 -1.70
C ALA A 47 10.82 18.69 -1.26
N TYR A 48 10.29 17.57 -1.79
CA TYR A 48 10.88 16.25 -1.51
C TYR A 48 12.26 16.08 -2.15
N ILE A 49 12.46 16.57 -3.36
CA ILE A 49 13.75 16.47 -4.07
C ILE A 49 14.79 17.38 -3.41
N ASP A 50 14.41 18.60 -3.03
CA ASP A 50 15.29 19.55 -2.35
C ASP A 50 15.57 19.16 -0.87
N GLY A 51 14.71 18.33 -0.26
CA GLY A 51 14.82 17.94 1.15
C GLY A 51 14.16 18.94 2.12
N ASP A 52 13.39 19.90 1.61
CA ASP A 52 12.75 20.97 2.38
C ASP A 52 11.31 20.65 2.80
N VAL A 53 10.86 19.44 2.49
CA VAL A 53 9.51 19.00 2.83
C VAL A 53 9.24 19.04 4.33
N SER A 54 8.03 19.44 4.71
CA SER A 54 7.63 19.54 6.12
C SER A 54 7.67 18.19 6.84
N ARG A 55 7.99 18.22 8.14
CA ARG A 55 7.85 17.04 9.02
C ARG A 55 6.35 16.72 9.23
N PRO A 56 5.95 15.45 9.34
CA PRO A 56 6.79 14.23 9.38
C PRO A 56 7.17 13.68 7.99
N PHE A 57 6.72 14.31 6.89
CA PHE A 57 6.93 13.82 5.51
C PHE A 57 8.41 13.78 5.12
N ALA A 58 9.26 14.62 5.72
CA ALA A 58 10.71 14.66 5.51
C ALA A 58 11.42 13.32 5.83
N TYR A 59 10.81 12.47 6.65
CA TYR A 59 11.39 11.17 7.03
C TYR A 59 11.21 10.09 5.96
N ARG A 60 10.43 10.36 4.90
CA ARG A 60 10.06 9.41 3.83
C ARG A 60 11.00 9.56 2.64
N VAL A 61 12.24 9.14 2.85
CA VAL A 61 13.36 9.44 1.94
C VAL A 61 13.54 8.45 0.80
N LEU A 62 12.86 7.29 0.79
CA LEU A 62 13.11 6.23 -0.17
C LEU A 62 12.91 6.70 -1.63
N ILE A 63 11.72 7.20 -1.95
CA ILE A 63 11.39 7.62 -3.33
C ILE A 63 12.27 8.77 -3.81
N PRO A 64 12.44 9.88 -3.05
CA PRO A 64 13.36 10.94 -3.45
C PRO A 64 14.80 10.46 -3.62
N SER A 65 15.27 9.53 -2.80
CA SER A 65 16.62 8.98 -2.90
C SER A 65 16.79 8.11 -4.16
N ILE A 66 15.79 7.29 -4.51
CA ILE A 66 15.80 6.52 -5.75
C ILE A 66 15.84 7.46 -6.95
N MET A 67 15.01 8.51 -6.96
CA MET A 67 14.94 9.47 -8.07
C MET A 67 16.25 10.22 -8.24
N ARG A 68 16.86 10.72 -7.14
CA ARG A 68 18.20 11.31 -7.17
C ARG A 68 19.26 10.35 -7.69
N GLY A 69 19.22 9.08 -7.25
CA GLY A 69 20.11 8.03 -7.73
C GLY A 69 19.97 7.76 -9.23
N ILE A 70 18.75 7.67 -9.74
CA ILE A 70 18.49 7.50 -11.18
C ILE A 70 19.01 8.73 -11.96
N ASN A 71 18.69 9.93 -11.50
CA ASN A 71 19.12 11.17 -12.17
C ASN A 71 20.65 11.29 -12.24
N SER A 72 21.37 10.83 -11.22
CA SER A 72 22.85 10.91 -11.20
C SER A 72 23.52 10.03 -12.25
N VAL A 73 22.84 9.01 -12.77
CA VAL A 73 23.35 8.09 -13.80
C VAL A 73 22.67 8.27 -15.16
N THR A 74 21.70 9.17 -15.26
CA THR A 74 20.95 9.42 -16.50
C THR A 74 21.81 10.26 -17.47
N PRO A 75 22.10 9.78 -18.70
CA PRO A 75 22.84 10.55 -19.71
C PRO A 75 22.13 11.86 -20.07
N ALA A 76 22.89 12.92 -20.37
CA ALA A 76 22.34 14.25 -20.64
C ALA A 76 21.33 14.28 -21.80
N SER A 77 21.53 13.48 -22.85
CA SER A 77 20.59 13.36 -23.98
C SER A 77 19.24 12.82 -23.54
N VAL A 78 19.23 11.74 -22.70
CA VAL A 78 18.02 11.14 -22.16
C VAL A 78 17.36 12.09 -21.16
N ALA A 79 18.16 12.77 -20.33
CA ALA A 79 17.65 13.75 -19.36
C ALA A 79 16.85 14.86 -20.04
N SER A 80 17.34 15.40 -21.16
CA SER A 80 16.66 16.44 -21.94
C SER A 80 15.31 15.97 -22.51
N GLU A 81 15.24 14.72 -23.01
CA GLU A 81 13.98 14.13 -23.50
C GLU A 81 12.96 13.92 -22.36
N LEU A 82 13.46 13.46 -21.20
CA LEU A 82 12.63 13.28 -20.01
C LEU A 82 12.11 14.61 -19.46
N ASP A 83 12.92 15.67 -19.48
CA ASP A 83 12.47 17.01 -19.09
C ASP A 83 11.34 17.51 -20.01
N GLN A 84 11.49 17.35 -21.33
CA GLN A 84 10.43 17.69 -22.29
C GLN A 84 9.15 16.86 -22.06
N LEU A 85 9.29 15.56 -21.81
CA LEU A 85 8.16 14.69 -21.49
C LEU A 85 7.50 15.10 -20.18
N GLY A 86 8.29 15.39 -19.15
CA GLY A 86 7.79 15.86 -17.84
C GLY A 86 7.00 17.15 -17.95
N HIS A 87 7.45 18.12 -18.73
CA HIS A 87 6.70 19.36 -19.02
C HIS A 87 5.37 19.10 -19.75
N ARG A 88 5.32 18.11 -20.63
CA ARG A 88 4.06 17.73 -21.31
C ARG A 88 3.07 17.03 -20.37
N ILE A 89 3.57 16.22 -19.44
CA ILE A 89 2.75 15.49 -18.45
C ILE A 89 2.27 16.42 -17.35
N ALA A 90 3.12 17.33 -16.89
CA ALA A 90 2.80 18.34 -15.89
C ALA A 90 1.82 19.37 -16.46
N TRP A 91 0.54 19.05 -16.48
CA TRP A 91 -0.52 19.95 -16.92
C TRP A 91 -0.64 21.25 -16.10
N SER A 92 0.12 21.41 -15.05
CA SER A 92 0.04 22.46 -14.04
C SER A 92 1.11 23.53 -14.11
N GLY A 93 1.47 23.96 -15.32
CA GLY A 93 2.25 25.20 -15.48
C GLY A 93 3.79 25.06 -15.54
N PRO A 94 4.46 26.14 -15.97
CA PRO A 94 5.90 26.14 -16.25
C PRO A 94 6.82 26.12 -15.02
N GLU A 95 6.26 26.02 -13.82
CA GLU A 95 6.98 26.22 -12.55
C GLU A 95 7.59 24.96 -11.92
N ASN A 96 7.45 23.78 -12.53
CA ASN A 96 8.09 22.58 -11.99
C ASN A 96 9.60 22.64 -12.19
N LYS A 97 10.33 22.72 -11.08
CA LYS A 97 11.79 22.78 -11.03
C LYS A 97 12.44 21.49 -11.55
N TYR A 98 11.75 20.35 -11.38
CA TYR A 98 12.26 19.02 -11.73
C TYR A 98 11.31 18.22 -12.63
N PRO A 99 11.12 18.60 -13.90
CA PRO A 99 10.13 17.97 -14.78
C PRO A 99 10.41 16.47 -15.03
N ARG A 100 11.67 16.05 -15.15
CA ARG A 100 12.04 14.63 -15.32
C ARG A 100 11.65 13.77 -14.12
N ASP A 101 11.62 14.33 -12.93
CA ASP A 101 11.25 13.60 -11.72
C ASP A 101 9.78 13.20 -11.71
N ILE A 102 8.92 13.94 -12.42
CA ILE A 102 7.51 13.58 -12.63
C ILE A 102 7.42 12.27 -13.42
N VAL A 103 8.27 12.11 -14.45
CA VAL A 103 8.31 10.89 -15.27
C VAL A 103 8.79 9.72 -14.41
N TRP A 104 9.89 9.90 -13.67
CA TRP A 104 10.39 8.86 -12.76
C TRP A 104 9.39 8.50 -11.67
N LEU A 105 8.72 9.49 -11.10
CA LEU A 105 7.65 9.26 -10.13
C LEU A 105 6.54 8.40 -10.74
N ALA A 106 6.05 8.74 -11.93
CA ALA A 106 5.02 7.97 -12.63
C ALA A 106 5.47 6.52 -12.87
N VAL A 107 6.71 6.31 -13.31
CA VAL A 107 7.29 4.97 -13.52
C VAL A 107 7.38 4.18 -12.21
N LEU A 108 7.88 4.80 -11.14
CA LEU A 108 8.01 4.14 -9.82
C LEU A 108 6.64 3.79 -9.23
N GLN A 109 5.67 4.70 -9.35
CA GLN A 109 4.30 4.46 -8.88
C GLN A 109 3.62 3.33 -9.69
N PHE A 110 3.80 3.34 -11.01
CA PHE A 110 3.28 2.29 -11.88
C PHE A 110 3.91 0.92 -11.54
N ALA A 111 5.24 0.86 -11.42
CA ALA A 111 5.96 -0.36 -11.05
C ALA A 111 5.50 -0.87 -9.66
N SER A 112 5.26 0.04 -8.71
CA SER A 112 4.75 -0.28 -7.38
C SER A 112 3.35 -0.90 -7.43
N LEU A 113 2.44 -0.37 -8.26
CA LEU A 113 1.09 -0.92 -8.43
C LEU A 113 1.11 -2.30 -9.10
N ILE A 114 1.91 -2.47 -10.15
CA ILE A 114 2.09 -3.79 -10.78
C ILE A 114 2.67 -4.78 -9.76
N GLY A 115 3.72 -4.37 -9.03
CA GLY A 115 4.31 -5.15 -7.95
C GLY A 115 3.30 -5.54 -6.87
N TYR A 116 2.46 -4.59 -6.42
CA TYR A 116 1.37 -4.84 -5.48
C TYR A 116 0.39 -5.88 -6.00
N ALA A 117 -0.06 -5.75 -7.25
CA ALA A 117 -1.02 -6.68 -7.85
C ALA A 117 -0.44 -8.11 -7.94
N LEU A 118 0.81 -8.24 -8.41
CA LEU A 118 1.48 -9.53 -8.56
C LEU A 118 1.79 -10.21 -7.22
N VAL A 119 2.32 -9.44 -6.27
CA VAL A 119 2.63 -9.94 -4.93
C VAL A 119 1.35 -10.29 -4.16
N GLY A 120 0.32 -9.45 -4.26
CA GLY A 120 -0.98 -9.71 -3.65
C GLY A 120 -1.64 -10.96 -4.21
N ALA A 121 -1.59 -11.16 -5.54
CA ALA A 121 -2.04 -12.41 -6.15
C ALA A 121 -1.22 -13.61 -5.67
N SER A 122 0.11 -13.46 -5.55
CA SER A 122 1.00 -14.51 -5.02
C SER A 122 0.72 -14.82 -3.55
N LEU A 123 0.37 -13.81 -2.74
CA LEU A 123 -0.08 -14.00 -1.36
C LEU A 123 -1.38 -14.81 -1.32
N TYR A 124 -2.38 -14.39 -2.12
CA TYR A 124 -3.64 -15.11 -2.21
C TYR A 124 -3.44 -16.60 -2.52
N LEU A 125 -2.63 -16.93 -3.52
CA LEU A 125 -2.36 -18.31 -3.90
C LEU A 125 -1.51 -19.09 -2.91
N THR A 126 -0.68 -18.39 -2.14
CA THR A 126 0.03 -19.01 -1.00
C THR A 126 -0.96 -19.47 0.06
N LEU A 127 -2.04 -18.71 0.26
CA LEU A 127 -3.09 -19.03 1.22
C LEU A 127 -4.11 -20.04 0.68
N PHE A 128 -4.28 -20.13 -0.65
CA PHE A 128 -5.25 -20.98 -1.34
C PHE A 128 -4.58 -21.79 -2.48
N PRO A 129 -3.71 -22.76 -2.17
CA PRO A 129 -2.90 -23.46 -3.18
C PRO A 129 -3.69 -24.35 -4.15
N GLY A 130 -4.95 -24.70 -3.83
CA GLY A 130 -5.83 -25.51 -4.69
C GLY A 130 -6.44 -24.78 -5.87
N GLU A 131 -6.40 -23.44 -5.89
CA GLU A 131 -7.13 -22.61 -6.87
C GLU A 131 -6.26 -22.10 -8.03
N ARG A 132 -5.22 -22.81 -8.39
CA ARG A 132 -4.18 -22.36 -9.33
C ARG A 132 -4.62 -21.98 -10.74
N SER A 133 -5.83 -22.34 -11.22
CA SER A 133 -6.14 -22.19 -12.65
C SER A 133 -6.84 -20.88 -13.04
N TRP A 134 -7.62 -20.28 -12.16
CA TRP A 134 -8.43 -19.08 -12.46
C TRP A 134 -8.07 -17.86 -11.62
N SER A 135 -7.65 -18.10 -10.39
CA SER A 135 -7.57 -17.05 -9.37
C SER A 135 -6.44 -16.07 -9.59
N HIS A 136 -5.31 -16.45 -10.19
CA HIS A 136 -4.20 -15.55 -10.45
C HIS A 136 -4.64 -14.31 -11.23
N TRP A 137 -5.38 -14.56 -12.31
CA TRP A 137 -5.68 -13.54 -13.30
C TRP A 137 -6.87 -12.66 -12.93
N ILE A 138 -7.71 -13.14 -12.00
CA ILE A 138 -8.80 -12.35 -11.44
C ILE A 138 -8.37 -11.56 -10.23
N VAL A 139 -7.51 -12.14 -9.39
CA VAL A 139 -7.08 -11.51 -8.13
C VAL A 139 -6.25 -10.25 -8.39
N ALA A 140 -5.28 -10.29 -9.30
CA ALA A 140 -4.43 -9.14 -9.57
C ALA A 140 -5.22 -7.88 -10.01
N PRO A 141 -6.09 -7.93 -11.04
CA PRO A 141 -6.91 -6.77 -11.40
C PRO A 141 -7.92 -6.40 -10.31
N ALA A 142 -8.51 -7.36 -9.59
CA ALA A 142 -9.44 -7.08 -8.49
C ALA A 142 -8.76 -6.28 -7.37
N LEU A 143 -7.52 -6.59 -7.01
CA LEU A 143 -6.75 -5.84 -6.03
C LEU A 143 -6.57 -4.38 -6.44
N LEU A 144 -6.31 -4.10 -7.72
CA LEU A 144 -6.20 -2.73 -8.24
C LEU A 144 -7.55 -2.01 -8.26
N LEU A 145 -8.62 -2.72 -8.64
CA LEU A 145 -9.97 -2.14 -8.66
C LEU A 145 -10.45 -1.71 -7.26
N PHE A 146 -10.06 -2.42 -6.20
CA PHE A 146 -10.35 -1.99 -4.83
C PHE A 146 -9.68 -0.68 -4.44
N LEU A 147 -8.61 -0.25 -5.14
CA LEU A 147 -7.95 1.02 -4.90
C LEU A 147 -8.68 2.21 -5.53
N VAL A 148 -9.48 1.98 -6.56
CA VAL A 148 -10.14 3.06 -7.32
C VAL A 148 -10.89 4.03 -6.40
N PRO A 149 -11.77 3.60 -5.47
CA PRO A 149 -12.50 4.53 -4.60
C PRO A 149 -11.59 5.33 -3.67
N VAL A 150 -10.47 4.74 -3.25
CA VAL A 150 -9.54 5.36 -2.30
C VAL A 150 -8.68 6.42 -3.01
N VAL A 151 -8.20 6.13 -4.21
CA VAL A 151 -7.41 7.06 -5.03
C VAL A 151 -8.23 8.25 -5.49
N TYR A 152 -9.50 8.03 -5.85
CA TYR A 152 -10.36 9.12 -6.33
C TYR A 152 -10.78 10.12 -5.26
N LYS A 153 -10.79 9.72 -3.98
CA LYS A 153 -11.17 10.60 -2.86
C LYS A 153 -9.99 11.24 -2.14
N GLY A 154 -8.77 10.75 -2.32
CA GLY A 154 -7.60 11.17 -1.55
C GLY A 154 -6.63 12.03 -2.35
N LEU A 155 -6.02 13.00 -1.68
CA LEU A 155 -4.76 13.58 -2.12
C LEU A 155 -3.70 12.50 -1.99
N GLY A 156 -3.00 12.15 -3.07
CA GLY A 156 -1.92 11.15 -3.03
C GLY A 156 -0.59 11.77 -2.64
N HIS A 157 0.28 10.98 -2.04
CA HIS A 157 1.69 11.33 -1.85
C HIS A 157 2.61 10.44 -2.69
N ILE A 158 3.83 10.91 -2.90
CA ILE A 158 4.83 10.24 -3.74
C ILE A 158 5.15 8.80 -3.30
N TYR A 159 4.87 8.43 -2.06
CA TYR A 159 5.17 7.11 -1.46
C TYR A 159 3.95 6.18 -1.33
N ASP A 160 2.74 6.62 -1.66
CA ASP A 160 1.51 5.88 -1.32
C ASP A 160 1.41 4.51 -2.00
N PHE A 161 1.65 4.42 -3.30
CA PHE A 161 1.60 3.12 -4.01
C PHE A 161 2.76 2.21 -3.63
N THR A 162 3.90 2.79 -3.29
CA THR A 162 5.03 2.02 -2.77
C THR A 162 4.72 1.42 -1.40
N VAL A 163 3.93 2.11 -0.56
CA VAL A 163 3.40 1.54 0.70
C VAL A 163 2.60 0.27 0.42
N LEU A 164 1.67 0.29 -0.54
CA LEU A 164 0.87 -0.89 -0.91
C LEU A 164 1.75 -2.08 -1.30
N PHE A 165 2.74 -1.82 -2.16
CA PHE A 165 3.70 -2.85 -2.60
C PHE A 165 4.47 -3.45 -1.43
N PHE A 166 5.03 -2.62 -0.55
CA PHE A 166 5.79 -3.11 0.60
C PHE A 166 4.90 -3.88 1.58
N MET A 167 3.71 -3.38 1.91
CA MET A 167 2.80 -4.07 2.83
C MET A 167 2.35 -5.43 2.29
N ALA A 168 2.02 -5.52 0.99
CA ALA A 168 1.72 -6.80 0.34
C ALA A 168 2.92 -7.75 0.38
N THR A 169 4.14 -7.23 0.13
CA THR A 169 5.37 -8.03 0.14
C THR A 169 5.72 -8.53 1.53
N LEU A 170 5.53 -7.70 2.56
CA LEU A 170 5.72 -8.10 3.96
C LEU A 170 4.75 -9.20 4.38
N LEU A 171 3.45 -9.06 4.03
CA LEU A 171 2.44 -10.10 4.28
C LEU A 171 2.78 -11.39 3.52
N TRP A 172 3.21 -11.31 2.27
CA TRP A 172 3.60 -12.46 1.48
C TRP A 172 4.85 -13.15 2.04
N ALA A 173 5.87 -12.38 2.45
CA ALA A 173 7.08 -12.92 3.06
C ALA A 173 6.77 -13.63 4.40
N MET A 174 5.87 -13.06 5.22
CA MET A 174 5.36 -13.72 6.44
C MET A 174 4.60 -15.02 6.12
N ALA A 175 3.71 -15.01 5.13
CA ALA A 175 2.94 -16.19 4.74
C ALA A 175 3.83 -17.32 4.19
N ARG A 176 4.99 -16.97 3.62
CA ARG A 176 6.02 -17.90 3.15
C ARG A 176 7.10 -18.22 4.19
N GLU A 177 7.00 -17.65 5.38
CA GLU A 177 7.99 -17.80 6.48
C GLU A 177 9.43 -17.40 6.08
N ARG A 178 9.54 -16.47 5.09
CA ARG A 178 10.83 -15.94 4.60
C ARG A 178 11.31 -14.80 5.48
N HIS A 179 11.74 -15.12 6.70
CA HIS A 179 12.07 -14.11 7.72
C HIS A 179 13.19 -13.14 7.30
N GLY A 180 14.25 -13.63 6.63
CA GLY A 180 15.33 -12.75 6.13
C GLY A 180 14.84 -11.76 5.09
N LEU A 181 14.03 -12.22 4.11
CA LEU A 181 13.41 -11.34 3.12
C LEU A 181 12.44 -10.35 3.79
N TYR A 182 11.67 -10.80 4.79
CA TYR A 182 10.80 -9.93 5.57
C TYR A 182 11.58 -8.78 6.21
N LEU A 183 12.71 -9.04 6.89
CA LEU A 183 13.52 -7.99 7.52
C LEU A 183 14.13 -7.02 6.49
N LEU A 184 14.59 -7.54 5.35
CA LEU A 184 15.10 -6.70 4.26
C LEU A 184 14.02 -5.74 3.71
N VAL A 185 12.85 -6.28 3.40
CA VAL A 185 11.70 -5.49 2.90
C VAL A 185 11.19 -4.54 3.99
N PHE A 186 11.19 -4.96 5.26
CA PHE A 186 10.84 -4.12 6.39
C PHE A 186 11.76 -2.91 6.51
N ALA A 187 13.08 -3.09 6.37
CA ALA A 187 14.04 -1.98 6.37
C ALA A 187 13.79 -1.00 5.22
N ALA A 188 13.60 -1.50 3.98
CA ALA A 188 13.26 -0.65 2.84
C ALA A 188 11.93 0.09 3.04
N SER A 189 10.94 -0.58 3.61
CA SER A 189 9.63 0.01 3.92
C SER A 189 9.72 1.09 5.00
N CYS A 190 10.60 0.97 5.99
CA CYS A 190 10.83 2.01 7.00
C CYS A 190 11.41 3.30 6.41
N LEU A 191 12.22 3.21 5.34
CA LEU A 191 12.68 4.39 4.58
C LEU A 191 11.56 5.04 3.77
N ASN A 192 10.50 4.28 3.44
CA ASN A 192 9.35 4.76 2.71
C ASN A 192 8.28 5.37 3.62
N LYS A 193 8.05 4.76 4.80
CA LYS A 193 7.07 5.27 5.78
C LYS A 193 7.38 4.75 7.20
N GLU A 194 7.45 5.66 8.15
CA GLU A 194 7.78 5.41 9.55
C GLU A 194 6.80 4.46 10.26
N THR A 195 5.54 4.48 9.86
CA THR A 195 4.46 3.64 10.41
C THR A 195 4.59 2.15 10.06
N THR A 196 5.55 1.77 9.21
CA THR A 196 5.89 0.37 8.92
C THR A 196 6.16 -0.45 10.20
N ILE A 197 6.60 0.19 11.30
CA ILE A 197 6.77 -0.48 12.60
C ILE A 197 5.50 -1.22 13.06
N LEU A 198 4.31 -0.77 12.67
CA LEU A 198 3.04 -1.41 13.01
C LEU A 198 2.88 -2.81 12.39
N MET A 199 3.65 -3.13 11.33
CA MET A 199 3.73 -4.50 10.81
C MET A 199 4.30 -5.49 11.81
N SER A 200 5.07 -5.01 12.81
CA SER A 200 5.55 -5.86 13.91
C SER A 200 4.42 -6.43 14.74
N VAL A 201 3.26 -5.75 14.82
CA VAL A 201 2.06 -6.26 15.50
C VAL A 201 1.48 -7.45 14.72
N ALA A 202 1.40 -7.34 13.38
CA ALA A 202 0.98 -8.47 12.55
C ALA A 202 1.96 -9.64 12.68
N TYR A 203 3.27 -9.36 12.60
CA TYR A 203 4.31 -10.37 12.78
C TYR A 203 4.19 -11.07 14.14
N ALA A 204 4.06 -10.30 15.21
CA ALA A 204 3.89 -10.82 16.55
C ALA A 204 2.67 -11.75 16.65
N ALA A 205 1.51 -11.32 16.18
CA ALA A 205 0.28 -12.10 16.22
C ALA A 205 0.35 -13.38 15.36
N VAL A 206 0.98 -13.31 14.18
CA VAL A 206 1.11 -14.46 13.27
C VAL A 206 2.04 -15.52 13.85
N PHE A 207 3.19 -15.12 14.39
CA PHE A 207 4.23 -16.04 14.84
C PHE A 207 4.19 -16.36 16.32
N PHE A 208 3.28 -15.77 17.08
CA PHE A 208 3.07 -16.16 18.47
C PHE A 208 2.79 -17.67 18.59
N GLN A 209 3.57 -18.35 19.42
CA GLN A 209 3.54 -19.80 19.62
C GLN A 209 3.93 -20.66 18.39
N ARG A 210 4.50 -20.07 17.33
CA ARG A 210 4.95 -20.83 16.14
C ARG A 210 6.47 -20.96 16.03
N MET A 211 7.19 -20.32 16.90
CA MET A 211 8.66 -20.42 16.99
C MET A 211 9.09 -20.40 18.45
N THR A 212 10.34 -20.78 18.69
CA THR A 212 10.91 -20.70 20.04
C THR A 212 10.85 -19.26 20.55
N LEU A 213 10.66 -19.08 21.85
CA LEU A 213 10.56 -17.76 22.46
C LEU A 213 11.77 -16.88 22.16
N SER A 214 12.97 -17.46 22.16
CA SER A 214 14.21 -16.75 21.85
C SER A 214 14.19 -16.22 20.41
N ARG A 215 13.87 -17.06 19.42
CA ARG A 215 13.77 -16.65 18.00
C ARG A 215 12.68 -15.61 17.78
N TYR A 216 11.54 -15.79 18.44
CA TYR A 216 10.43 -14.85 18.38
C TYR A 216 10.83 -13.47 18.91
N ALA A 217 11.41 -13.43 20.12
CA ALA A 217 11.90 -12.18 20.72
C ALA A 217 13.00 -11.52 19.88
N MET A 218 13.96 -12.32 19.37
CA MET A 218 15.02 -11.82 18.47
C MET A 218 14.44 -11.17 17.21
N MET A 219 13.44 -11.78 16.59
CA MET A 219 12.82 -11.23 15.37
C MET A 219 12.05 -9.93 15.64
N LEU A 220 11.36 -9.81 16.77
CA LEU A 220 10.71 -8.57 17.16
C LEU A 220 11.73 -7.48 17.52
N ALA A 221 12.77 -7.84 18.28
CA ALA A 221 13.86 -6.92 18.60
C ALA A 221 14.56 -6.41 17.32
N ALA A 222 14.83 -7.29 16.35
CA ALA A 222 15.43 -6.90 15.07
C ALA A 222 14.57 -5.87 14.33
N GLN A 223 13.23 -6.02 14.29
CA GLN A 223 12.34 -5.04 13.67
C GLN A 223 12.41 -3.68 14.36
N VAL A 224 12.38 -3.67 15.71
CA VAL A 224 12.49 -2.43 16.49
C VAL A 224 13.85 -1.77 16.26
N MET A 225 14.94 -2.56 16.28
CA MET A 225 16.29 -2.03 16.04
C MET A 225 16.47 -1.47 14.63
N ILE A 226 15.95 -2.15 13.60
CA ILE A 226 15.97 -1.65 12.22
C ILE A 226 15.21 -0.34 12.14
N TRP A 227 14.02 -0.28 12.72
CA TRP A 227 13.20 0.93 12.72
C TRP A 227 13.91 2.09 13.42
N LEU A 228 14.48 1.87 14.60
CA LEU A 228 15.23 2.89 15.35
C LEU A 228 16.47 3.35 14.58
N ALA A 229 17.22 2.42 13.98
CA ALA A 229 18.43 2.71 13.19
C ALA A 229 18.13 3.56 11.95
N ILE A 230 16.90 3.52 11.43
CA ILE A 230 16.47 4.34 10.30
C ILE A 230 15.81 5.64 10.78
N TYR A 231 14.83 5.53 11.68
CA TYR A 231 14.00 6.65 12.10
C TYR A 231 14.76 7.71 12.91
N VAL A 232 15.64 7.28 13.83
CA VAL A 232 16.37 8.24 14.69
C VAL A 232 17.33 9.12 13.89
N PRO A 233 18.20 8.59 13.01
CA PRO A 233 19.04 9.43 12.16
C PRO A 233 18.24 10.36 11.25
N LEU A 234 17.13 9.89 10.65
CA LEU A 234 16.28 10.74 9.81
C LEU A 234 15.65 11.88 10.61
N ARG A 235 15.16 11.59 11.81
CA ARG A 235 14.60 12.62 12.70
C ARG A 235 15.63 13.67 13.11
N LEU A 236 16.88 13.27 13.31
CA LEU A 236 17.97 14.20 13.61
C LEU A 236 18.39 15.00 12.37
N ALA A 237 18.48 14.36 11.21
CA ALA A 237 18.87 15.01 9.96
C ALA A 237 17.88 16.10 9.52
N TYR A 238 16.58 15.86 9.71
CA TYR A 238 15.51 16.78 9.30
C TYR A 238 14.90 17.57 10.48
N LYS A 239 15.63 17.73 11.59
CA LYS A 239 15.11 18.42 12.79
C LYS A 239 14.75 19.89 12.55
N GLU A 240 15.44 20.54 11.61
CA GLU A 240 15.24 21.97 11.27
C GLU A 240 14.12 22.19 10.24
N ASN A 241 13.62 21.11 9.57
CA ASN A 241 12.53 21.25 8.62
C ASN A 241 11.25 21.73 9.33
N PRO A 242 10.38 22.51 8.65
CA PRO A 242 9.14 23.02 9.23
C PRO A 242 8.18 21.88 9.62
N GLY A 243 7.21 22.18 10.47
CA GLY A 243 6.20 21.25 10.93
C GLY A 243 6.57 20.50 12.22
N SER A 244 5.65 19.68 12.71
CA SER A 244 5.82 18.85 13.90
C SER A 244 6.34 17.46 13.53
N GLY A 245 7.04 16.79 14.46
CA GLY A 245 7.48 15.40 14.24
C GLY A 245 6.34 14.38 14.27
N VAL A 246 5.16 14.77 14.79
CA VAL A 246 3.91 14.01 14.81
C VAL A 246 2.77 15.00 14.62
N GLU A 247 1.91 14.74 13.67
CA GLU A 247 0.69 15.51 13.48
C GLU A 247 -0.46 14.86 14.28
N VAL A 248 -1.28 15.72 14.92
CA VAL A 248 -2.42 15.31 15.73
C VAL A 248 -3.64 16.07 15.26
N HIS A 249 -4.59 15.35 14.68
CA HIS A 249 -5.79 15.94 14.06
C HIS A 249 -7.10 15.45 14.68
N LEU A 250 -7.06 14.93 15.91
CA LEU A 250 -8.23 14.31 16.54
C LEU A 250 -9.44 15.27 16.63
N HIS A 251 -9.18 16.52 17.02
CA HIS A 251 -10.25 17.52 17.14
C HIS A 251 -10.83 17.89 15.78
N GLU A 252 -9.97 18.13 14.79
CA GLU A 252 -10.38 18.43 13.42
C GLU A 252 -11.15 17.26 12.79
N GLN A 253 -10.78 16.01 13.08
CA GLN A 253 -11.52 14.82 12.65
C GLN A 253 -12.96 14.83 13.19
N PHE A 254 -13.14 15.07 14.49
CA PHE A 254 -14.48 15.15 15.07
C PHE A 254 -15.31 16.28 14.45
N ALA A 255 -14.73 17.47 14.31
CA ALA A 255 -15.41 18.61 13.67
C ALA A 255 -15.81 18.30 12.22
N TYR A 256 -14.90 17.68 11.45
CA TYR A 256 -15.14 17.26 10.07
C TYR A 256 -16.30 16.27 9.97
N TYR A 257 -16.26 15.16 10.73
CA TYR A 257 -17.33 14.17 10.68
C TYR A 257 -18.65 14.73 11.20
N HIS A 258 -18.64 15.54 12.24
CA HIS A 258 -19.85 16.20 12.75
C HIS A 258 -20.51 17.08 11.68
N SER A 259 -19.72 17.87 10.97
CA SER A 259 -20.25 18.75 9.91
C SER A 259 -20.75 17.98 8.67
N HIS A 260 -20.01 16.94 8.24
CA HIS A 260 -20.33 16.18 7.03
C HIS A 260 -21.42 15.13 7.23
N LEU A 261 -21.56 14.58 8.45
CA LEU A 261 -22.60 13.61 8.79
C LEU A 261 -23.84 14.23 9.46
N SER A 262 -23.97 15.55 9.43
CA SER A 262 -25.12 16.27 9.97
C SER A 262 -26.44 16.00 9.22
N SER A 263 -26.36 15.67 7.92
CA SER A 263 -27.53 15.23 7.15
C SER A 263 -27.88 13.78 7.49
N GLY A 264 -29.12 13.52 7.88
CA GLY A 264 -29.60 12.17 8.18
C GLY A 264 -29.42 11.18 7.02
N PHE A 265 -29.55 11.62 5.78
CA PHE A 265 -29.32 10.80 4.59
C PHE A 265 -27.84 10.41 4.45
N ILE A 266 -26.92 11.37 4.58
CA ILE A 266 -25.47 11.12 4.47
C ILE A 266 -25.01 10.20 5.60
N LEU A 267 -25.50 10.42 6.84
CA LEU A 267 -25.21 9.56 7.99
C LEU A 267 -25.70 8.13 7.73
N ALA A 268 -26.93 7.96 7.26
CA ALA A 268 -27.48 6.65 6.95
C ALA A 268 -26.67 5.93 5.87
N ALA A 269 -26.32 6.63 4.78
CA ALA A 269 -25.48 6.08 3.71
C ALA A 269 -24.08 5.68 4.21
N PHE A 270 -23.46 6.50 5.07
CA PHE A 270 -22.20 6.20 5.70
C PHE A 270 -22.29 4.96 6.60
N CYS A 271 -23.31 4.88 7.46
CA CYS A 271 -23.52 3.71 8.33
C CYS A 271 -23.74 2.43 7.50
N VAL A 272 -24.54 2.48 6.44
CA VAL A 272 -24.74 1.33 5.54
C VAL A 272 -23.41 0.91 4.89
N ALA A 273 -22.60 1.85 4.39
CA ALA A 273 -21.31 1.54 3.80
C ALA A 273 -20.35 0.88 4.81
N VAL A 274 -20.28 1.41 6.04
CA VAL A 274 -19.47 0.83 7.12
C VAL A 274 -19.96 -0.58 7.49
N ILE A 275 -21.27 -0.78 7.64
CA ILE A 275 -21.84 -2.09 7.95
C ILE A 275 -21.52 -3.09 6.84
N LEU A 276 -21.73 -2.73 5.56
CA LEU A 276 -21.40 -3.59 4.43
C LEU A 276 -19.92 -3.94 4.40
N PHE A 277 -19.04 -2.98 4.64
CA PHE A 277 -17.60 -3.19 4.71
C PHE A 277 -17.24 -4.18 5.84
N LEU A 278 -17.80 -3.98 7.04
CA LEU A 278 -17.57 -4.88 8.17
C LEU A 278 -18.12 -6.29 7.91
N VAL A 279 -19.29 -6.40 7.29
CA VAL A 279 -19.84 -7.69 6.88
C VAL A 279 -18.88 -8.38 5.89
N LEU A 280 -18.40 -7.66 4.86
CA LEU A 280 -17.45 -8.22 3.90
C LEU A 280 -16.13 -8.63 4.56
N LEU A 281 -15.63 -7.87 5.54
CA LEU A 281 -14.42 -8.23 6.27
C LEU A 281 -14.61 -9.46 7.16
N THR A 282 -15.78 -9.60 7.80
CA THR A 282 -16.00 -10.61 8.84
C THR A 282 -16.80 -11.82 8.38
N PHE A 283 -17.43 -11.78 7.19
CA PHE A 283 -18.23 -12.89 6.67
C PHE A 283 -17.44 -14.20 6.69
N ARG A 284 -18.03 -15.23 7.31
CA ARG A 284 -17.37 -16.53 7.52
C ARG A 284 -15.97 -16.43 8.14
N TRP A 285 -15.76 -15.52 9.09
CA TRP A 285 -14.46 -15.23 9.70
C TRP A 285 -13.71 -16.50 10.14
N ARG A 286 -14.39 -17.45 10.77
CA ARG A 286 -13.78 -18.71 11.25
C ARG A 286 -13.25 -19.59 10.11
N GLN A 287 -13.75 -19.44 8.89
CA GLN A 287 -13.32 -20.21 7.72
C GLN A 287 -12.13 -19.55 7.00
N LYS A 288 -11.84 -18.27 7.27
CA LYS A 288 -10.68 -17.59 6.69
C LYS A 288 -9.37 -18.21 7.20
N PRO A 289 -8.30 -18.21 6.37
CA PRO A 289 -6.99 -18.68 6.79
C PRO A 289 -6.56 -18.08 8.12
N GLN A 290 -6.00 -18.92 9.02
CA GLN A 290 -5.53 -18.49 10.34
C GLN A 290 -4.52 -17.35 10.25
N PHE A 291 -3.67 -17.38 9.20
CA PHE A 291 -2.73 -16.30 8.89
C PHE A 291 -3.43 -14.94 8.81
N LEU A 292 -4.47 -14.81 7.97
CA LEU A 292 -5.20 -13.55 7.80
C LEU A 292 -5.87 -13.10 9.10
N ARG A 293 -6.49 -14.04 9.84
CA ARG A 293 -7.12 -13.73 11.12
C ARG A 293 -6.14 -13.20 12.16
N ARG A 294 -4.92 -13.75 12.21
CA ARG A 294 -3.87 -13.28 13.12
C ARG A 294 -3.25 -11.98 12.62
N ALA A 295 -2.95 -11.85 11.34
CA ALA A 295 -2.43 -10.62 10.74
C ALA A 295 -3.38 -9.43 10.94
N SER A 296 -4.69 -9.68 11.07
CA SER A 296 -5.69 -8.62 11.36
C SER A 296 -5.47 -7.89 12.68
N ALA A 297 -4.61 -8.38 13.57
CA ALA A 297 -4.21 -7.64 14.77
C ALA A 297 -3.60 -6.26 14.45
N MET A 298 -2.98 -6.09 13.27
CA MET A 298 -2.46 -4.80 12.84
C MET A 298 -3.55 -3.74 12.56
N ILE A 299 -4.79 -4.15 12.35
CA ILE A 299 -5.88 -3.22 12.02
C ILE A 299 -6.11 -2.24 13.16
N ALA A 300 -6.13 -2.71 14.41
CA ALA A 300 -6.42 -1.87 15.56
C ALA A 300 -5.44 -0.68 15.71
N PRO A 301 -4.11 -0.85 15.73
CA PRO A 301 -3.19 0.27 15.82
C PRO A 301 -3.23 1.20 14.58
N HIS A 302 -3.47 0.66 13.37
CA HIS A 302 -3.63 1.51 12.18
C HIS A 302 -4.92 2.34 12.22
N MET A 303 -6.03 1.76 12.69
CA MET A 303 -7.27 2.52 12.89
C MET A 303 -7.10 3.60 13.97
N ALA A 304 -6.43 3.29 15.07
CA ALA A 304 -6.11 4.29 16.08
C ALA A 304 -5.27 5.43 15.50
N LEU A 305 -4.24 5.11 14.70
CA LEU A 305 -3.40 6.10 14.02
C LEU A 305 -4.20 6.94 13.00
N LEU A 306 -5.14 6.33 12.27
CA LEU A 306 -6.02 7.03 11.35
C LEU A 306 -6.83 8.12 12.07
N PHE A 307 -7.45 7.77 13.19
CA PHE A 307 -8.25 8.72 13.96
C PHE A 307 -7.40 9.79 14.65
N TYR A 308 -6.19 9.46 15.06
CA TYR A 308 -5.31 10.35 15.80
C TYR A 308 -4.51 11.29 14.89
N GLY A 309 -3.90 10.75 13.83
CA GLY A 309 -2.87 11.43 13.03
C GLY A 309 -3.23 11.74 11.59
N ALA A 310 -4.38 11.25 11.06
CA ALA A 310 -4.76 11.58 9.69
C ALA A 310 -5.42 12.97 9.62
N ALA A 311 -5.18 13.70 8.52
CA ALA A 311 -5.96 14.90 8.23
C ALA A 311 -7.45 14.53 8.02
N PRO A 312 -8.39 15.47 8.31
CA PRO A 312 -9.81 15.21 8.21
C PRO A 312 -10.25 14.68 6.84
N GLY A 313 -10.95 13.54 6.85
CA GLY A 313 -11.42 12.88 5.63
C GLY A 313 -10.34 12.13 4.83
N GLU A 314 -9.13 12.04 5.32
CA GLU A 314 -8.00 11.41 4.66
C GLU A 314 -8.00 9.88 4.83
N VAL A 315 -8.54 9.18 3.84
CA VAL A 315 -8.62 7.70 3.85
C VAL A 315 -7.34 6.99 3.38
N ARG A 316 -6.39 7.71 2.79
CA ARG A 316 -5.13 7.13 2.25
C ARG A 316 -4.23 6.52 3.33
N ASN A 317 -4.34 6.95 4.58
CA ASN A 317 -3.60 6.31 5.69
C ASN A 317 -4.00 4.85 5.89
N LEU A 318 -5.10 4.40 5.28
CA LEU A 318 -5.48 2.98 5.21
C LEU A 318 -4.64 2.18 4.22
N TYR A 319 -3.83 2.78 3.33
CA TYR A 319 -3.02 2.03 2.35
C TYR A 319 -2.16 0.95 2.99
N GLU A 320 -1.73 1.12 4.23
CA GLU A 320 -0.95 0.12 4.95
C GLU A 320 -1.73 -1.16 5.26
N ILE A 321 -3.04 -1.07 5.45
CA ILE A 321 -3.90 -2.23 5.74
C ILE A 321 -4.75 -2.67 4.54
N VAL A 322 -4.79 -1.89 3.46
CA VAL A 322 -5.53 -2.23 2.23
C VAL A 322 -5.15 -3.59 1.66
N PRO A 323 -3.86 -4.01 1.58
CA PRO A 323 -3.52 -5.34 1.07
C PRO A 323 -4.18 -6.47 1.88
N LEU A 324 -4.25 -6.32 3.21
CA LEU A 324 -4.93 -7.27 4.08
C LEU A 324 -6.46 -7.23 3.89
N PHE A 325 -7.06 -6.04 3.85
CA PHE A 325 -8.49 -5.85 3.62
C PHE A 325 -8.93 -6.45 2.29
N SER A 326 -8.19 -6.18 1.22
CA SER A 326 -8.51 -6.67 -0.11
C SER A 326 -8.57 -8.20 -0.16
N ILE A 327 -7.61 -8.88 0.48
CA ILE A 327 -7.61 -10.35 0.53
C ILE A 327 -8.74 -10.87 1.43
N LEU A 328 -9.03 -10.23 2.56
CA LEU A 328 -10.15 -10.61 3.42
C LEU A 328 -11.49 -10.48 2.70
N ILE A 329 -11.68 -9.42 1.90
CA ILE A 329 -12.88 -9.19 1.09
C ILE A 329 -12.98 -10.24 -0.03
N LEU A 330 -11.87 -10.51 -0.75
CA LEU A 330 -11.83 -11.55 -1.77
C LEU A 330 -12.25 -12.92 -1.20
N CYS A 331 -11.76 -13.28 0.00
CA CYS A 331 -12.19 -14.49 0.69
C CYS A 331 -13.71 -14.52 0.95
N SER A 332 -14.28 -13.38 1.32
CA SER A 332 -15.73 -13.28 1.59
C SER A 332 -16.54 -13.41 0.30
N VAL A 333 -16.16 -12.67 -0.74
CA VAL A 333 -16.82 -12.71 -2.06
C VAL A 333 -16.80 -14.13 -2.62
N GLN A 334 -15.65 -14.79 -2.58
CA GLN A 334 -15.51 -16.17 -3.02
C GLN A 334 -16.45 -17.11 -2.25
N SER A 335 -16.54 -16.94 -0.92
CA SER A 335 -17.45 -17.71 -0.08
C SER A 335 -18.93 -17.47 -0.39
N MET A 336 -19.30 -16.26 -0.81
CA MET A 336 -20.67 -15.89 -1.18
C MET A 336 -21.08 -16.51 -2.51
N ILE A 337 -20.15 -16.59 -3.47
CA ILE A 337 -20.42 -17.16 -4.81
C ILE A 337 -20.44 -18.71 -4.77
N GLN A 338 -20.28 -19.30 -3.58
CA GLN A 338 -20.29 -20.77 -3.39
C GLN A 338 -19.29 -21.51 -4.29
N LEU A 339 -18.22 -20.85 -4.71
CA LEU A 339 -17.11 -21.54 -5.34
C LEU A 339 -16.58 -22.60 -4.35
N PRO A 340 -16.37 -23.85 -4.81
CA PRO A 340 -15.97 -24.93 -3.89
C PRO A 340 -14.68 -24.55 -3.19
N TRP A 341 -14.77 -24.28 -1.89
CA TRP A 341 -13.61 -24.08 -1.04
C TRP A 341 -12.87 -25.41 -0.93
N GLN A 342 -11.78 -25.53 -1.62
CA GLN A 342 -10.77 -26.47 -1.16
C GLN A 342 -10.24 -25.91 0.15
N ARG A 343 -10.49 -26.65 1.26
CA ARG A 343 -10.07 -26.22 2.61
C ARG A 343 -8.61 -25.77 2.56
N PRO A 344 -8.27 -24.59 3.07
CA PRO A 344 -6.88 -24.16 3.11
C PRO A 344 -6.06 -25.28 3.74
N VAL A 345 -4.99 -25.67 3.07
CA VAL A 345 -4.09 -26.69 3.61
C VAL A 345 -3.55 -26.15 4.92
N GLN A 346 -4.04 -26.69 6.05
CA GLN A 346 -3.53 -26.39 7.37
C GLN A 346 -2.12 -27.01 7.55
N LYS A 347 -1.16 -26.64 6.68
CA LYS A 347 0.25 -26.92 6.93
C LYS A 347 0.84 -26.12 8.10
N PHE A 348 -0.02 -25.50 8.88
CA PHE A 348 0.38 -24.67 10.01
C PHE A 348 0.10 -25.36 11.36
N ALA A 349 -0.01 -26.68 11.40
CA ALA A 349 -0.15 -27.45 12.61
C ALA A 349 0.96 -28.50 12.68
N SER A 350 2.14 -28.09 13.11
CA SER A 350 3.14 -28.94 13.80
C SER A 350 4.18 -28.05 14.43
#